data_da2cb039fbcdbf266ce9148296fb1c55
#
_entry.id   da2cb039fbcdbf266ce9148296fb1c55
#
_cell.length_a   1.000
_cell.length_b   1.000
_cell.length_c   1.000
_cell.angle_alpha   90.00
_cell.angle_beta   90.00
_cell.angle_gamma   90.00
#
_symmetry.space_group_name_H-M   'P 1'
#
loop_
_entity.id
_entity.type
_entity.pdbx_description
1 polymer ?
#
loop_
_entity_poly.entity_id
_entity_poly.type
_entity_poly.pdbx_seq_one_letter_code
_entity_poly.pdbx_strand_id
1 'polypeptide(L)'
;VKDVAAAAGVSATTVSRVLAGNYPVSASTRKRVLRAVQDLDYVINAQARALVGGSTRTVAFIVRDLVGPLFAYIGQGVEQQATAEGRVCLVCTHHGDADRELELIELMREQQAEAVVLVGGGLRTPEHQERMAQIARSLERVGSRLVLCGRPPIGPDAPATVVEYDNEGGAFAVTNYLLSLGHRRIALVGAAEPNHTTTSARFDGFTRAHAAHGLTVDPGLVAGGTFDRESGYRQTKALLTRDTGMTAVVGITDIVASGVLAALHEAGLRVPEDISVAGYDDIPLSADLSPALTTVHIPHEELGRSAVRLALHRDDYAQDQHLMLGTHVVIRKSTAPPRER
;
A
#
# COMPACT_ATOMS: atom_id res chain seq x y z
N VAL A 1 -7.51 7.00 38.16
CA VAL A 1 -8.84 6.44 38.49
C VAL A 1 -9.17 6.60 39.97
N LYS A 2 -8.25 6.27 40.91
CA LYS A 2 -8.48 6.38 42.34
C LYS A 2 -8.78 7.82 42.76
N ASP A 3 -8.02 8.79 42.27
CA ASP A 3 -8.19 10.21 42.57
C ASP A 3 -9.51 10.75 42.00
N VAL A 4 -9.89 10.37 40.79
CA VAL A 4 -11.19 10.69 40.17
C VAL A 4 -12.34 10.09 41.00
N ALA A 5 -12.18 8.84 41.47
CA ALA A 5 -13.17 8.20 42.34
C ALA A 5 -13.39 8.93 43.64
N ALA A 6 -12.30 9.34 44.30
CA ALA A 6 -12.34 10.13 45.51
C ALA A 6 -13.01 11.50 45.31
N ALA A 7 -12.60 12.23 44.26
CA ALA A 7 -13.17 13.55 43.92
C ALA A 7 -14.66 13.48 43.53
N ALA A 8 -15.07 12.42 42.81
CA ALA A 8 -16.46 12.22 42.41
C ALA A 8 -17.34 11.57 43.51
N GLY A 9 -16.77 11.12 44.64
CA GLY A 9 -17.48 10.41 45.69
C GLY A 9 -18.12 9.10 45.26
N VAL A 10 -17.38 8.29 44.43
CA VAL A 10 -17.83 7.02 43.91
C VAL A 10 -16.72 5.96 43.95
N SER A 11 -17.04 4.69 43.69
CA SER A 11 -16.02 3.65 43.60
C SER A 11 -15.20 3.77 42.31
N ALA A 12 -13.96 3.26 42.31
CA ALA A 12 -13.11 3.16 41.12
C ALA A 12 -13.81 2.37 39.99
N THR A 13 -14.59 1.34 40.34
CA THR A 13 -15.40 0.56 39.40
C THR A 13 -16.49 1.42 38.72
N THR A 14 -17.12 2.33 39.50
CA THR A 14 -18.13 3.27 38.97
C THR A 14 -17.47 4.25 38.00
N VAL A 15 -16.28 4.78 38.32
CA VAL A 15 -15.52 5.63 37.40
C VAL A 15 -15.21 4.86 36.09
N SER A 16 -14.69 3.64 36.20
CA SER A 16 -14.40 2.80 35.00
C SER A 16 -15.65 2.58 34.15
N ARG A 17 -16.80 2.30 34.76
CA ARG A 17 -18.08 2.12 34.03
C ARG A 17 -18.55 3.39 33.31
N VAL A 18 -18.42 4.54 33.96
CA VAL A 18 -18.75 5.84 33.33
C VAL A 18 -17.85 6.13 32.16
N LEU A 19 -16.55 5.88 32.32
CA LEU A 19 -15.54 6.13 31.28
C LEU A 19 -15.65 5.15 30.11
N ALA A 20 -16.05 3.89 30.35
CA ALA A 20 -16.31 2.89 29.31
C ALA A 20 -17.59 3.18 28.49
N GLY A 21 -18.55 3.89 29.06
CA GLY A 21 -19.77 4.32 28.37
C GLY A 21 -20.85 3.25 28.14
N ASN A 22 -20.55 1.98 28.44
CA ASN A 22 -21.37 0.80 28.11
C ASN A 22 -22.20 0.22 29.27
N TYR A 23 -22.23 0.91 30.44
CA TYR A 23 -23.02 0.51 31.58
C TYR A 23 -24.04 1.57 31.97
N PRO A 24 -25.25 1.19 32.42
CA PRO A 24 -26.24 2.13 32.94
C PRO A 24 -25.76 2.74 34.24
N VAL A 25 -25.48 4.04 34.23
CA VAL A 25 -25.13 4.84 35.39
C VAL A 25 -26.09 6.04 35.42
N SER A 26 -26.54 6.46 36.61
CA SER A 26 -27.41 7.63 36.73
C SER A 26 -26.79 8.88 36.12
N ALA A 27 -27.59 9.75 35.53
CA ALA A 27 -27.14 10.98 34.89
C ALA A 27 -26.33 11.89 35.88
N SER A 28 -26.77 11.91 37.14
CA SER A 28 -26.09 12.67 38.20
C SER A 28 -24.70 12.11 38.53
N THR A 29 -24.57 10.80 38.64
CA THR A 29 -23.26 10.14 38.85
C THR A 29 -22.33 10.35 37.67
N ARG A 30 -22.84 10.20 36.44
CA ARG A 30 -22.05 10.46 35.22
C ARG A 30 -21.52 11.88 35.17
N LYS A 31 -22.38 12.89 35.51
CA LYS A 31 -21.98 14.30 35.55
C LYS A 31 -20.88 14.57 36.58
N ARG A 32 -20.97 14.00 37.79
CA ARG A 32 -19.95 14.15 38.84
C ARG A 32 -18.60 13.55 38.41
N VAL A 33 -18.61 12.33 37.84
CA VAL A 33 -17.38 11.67 37.37
C VAL A 33 -16.72 12.45 36.25
N LEU A 34 -17.48 12.89 35.23
CA LEU A 34 -16.93 13.67 34.12
C LEU A 34 -16.37 15.02 34.56
N ARG A 35 -17.01 15.66 35.54
CA ARG A 35 -16.50 16.89 36.17
C ARG A 35 -15.17 16.62 36.89
N ALA A 36 -15.09 15.58 37.71
CA ALA A 36 -13.86 15.23 38.44
C ALA A 36 -12.71 14.86 37.45
N VAL A 37 -13.03 14.25 36.31
CA VAL A 37 -12.06 13.98 35.22
C VAL A 37 -11.50 15.30 34.67
N GLN A 38 -12.35 16.30 34.42
CA GLN A 38 -11.93 17.61 33.92
C GLN A 38 -11.13 18.40 34.98
N ASP A 39 -11.65 18.45 36.22
CA ASP A 39 -11.03 19.22 37.31
C ASP A 39 -9.63 18.67 37.69
N LEU A 40 -9.40 17.37 37.51
CA LEU A 40 -8.11 16.70 37.75
C LEU A 40 -7.22 16.55 36.53
N ASP A 41 -7.64 17.09 35.38
CA ASP A 41 -6.96 16.87 34.07
C ASP A 41 -6.59 15.40 33.86
N TYR A 42 -7.53 14.50 34.22
CA TYR A 42 -7.28 13.07 34.21
C TYR A 42 -7.38 12.53 32.77
N VAL A 43 -6.23 12.14 32.20
CA VAL A 43 -6.15 11.48 30.93
C VAL A 43 -6.44 9.98 31.08
N ILE A 44 -7.46 9.49 30.39
CA ILE A 44 -7.79 8.07 30.37
C ILE A 44 -6.69 7.32 29.63
N ASN A 45 -5.96 6.45 30.33
CA ASN A 45 -4.97 5.59 29.71
C ASN A 45 -5.67 4.65 28.71
N ALA A 46 -5.23 4.68 27.44
CA ALA A 46 -5.80 3.88 26.36
C ALA A 46 -5.69 2.36 26.65
N GLN A 47 -4.60 1.91 27.25
CA GLN A 47 -4.40 0.52 27.67
C GLN A 47 -5.35 0.12 28.80
N ALA A 48 -5.60 1.03 29.78
CA ALA A 48 -6.58 0.78 30.82
C ALA A 48 -8.01 0.74 30.28
N ARG A 49 -8.31 1.47 29.21
CA ARG A 49 -9.60 1.40 28.50
C ARG A 49 -9.76 0.06 27.81
N ALA A 50 -8.72 -0.43 27.15
CA ALA A 50 -8.72 -1.72 26.45
C ALA A 50 -8.94 -2.90 27.43
N LEU A 51 -8.37 -2.86 28.62
CA LEU A 51 -8.57 -3.87 29.68
C LEU A 51 -10.04 -3.96 30.18
N VAL A 52 -10.83 -2.93 29.98
CA VAL A 52 -12.26 -2.89 30.42
C VAL A 52 -13.21 -3.15 29.23
N GLY A 53 -12.69 -3.70 28.11
CA GLY A 53 -13.47 -4.02 26.91
C GLY A 53 -13.65 -2.83 25.95
N GLY A 54 -12.83 -1.77 26.11
CA GLY A 54 -12.78 -0.65 25.18
C GLY A 54 -11.65 -0.83 24.16
N SER A 55 -11.76 -0.19 23.01
CA SER A 55 -10.76 -0.17 21.97
C SER A 55 -9.62 0.83 22.29
N THR A 56 -8.41 0.57 21.81
CA THR A 56 -7.30 1.53 21.83
C THR A 56 -7.52 2.69 20.88
N ARG A 57 -8.42 2.55 19.92
CA ARG A 57 -8.69 3.50 18.84
C ARG A 57 -7.44 3.80 18.02
N THR A 58 -6.68 2.75 17.71
CA THR A 58 -5.45 2.84 16.95
C THR A 58 -5.58 2.02 15.67
N VAL A 59 -5.22 2.63 14.54
CA VAL A 59 -4.99 1.96 13.25
C VAL A 59 -3.49 1.98 13.00
N ALA A 60 -2.88 0.81 12.86
CA ALA A 60 -1.49 0.69 12.47
C ALA A 60 -1.36 0.69 10.94
N PHE A 61 -0.42 1.47 10.41
CA PHE A 61 -0.09 1.57 9.01
C PHE A 61 1.35 1.10 8.82
N ILE A 62 1.53 -0.10 8.28
CA ILE A 62 2.84 -0.74 8.11
C ILE A 62 3.21 -0.69 6.62
N VAL A 63 4.36 -0.09 6.34
CA VAL A 63 4.87 0.13 4.98
C VAL A 63 6.34 -0.24 4.88
N ARG A 64 6.81 -0.41 3.64
CA ARG A 64 8.22 -0.64 3.39
C ARG A 64 9.08 0.52 3.92
N ASP A 65 8.76 1.75 3.52
CA ASP A 65 9.45 2.99 3.89
C ASP A 65 8.54 4.20 3.72
N LEU A 66 8.97 5.36 4.17
CA LEU A 66 8.23 6.64 4.03
C LEU A 66 8.77 7.52 2.89
N VAL A 67 9.80 7.07 2.19
CA VAL A 67 10.44 7.84 1.11
C VAL A 67 9.72 7.63 -0.22
N GLY A 68 9.10 6.46 -0.40
CA GLY A 68 8.32 6.12 -1.58
C GLY A 68 7.04 6.97 -1.68
N PRO A 69 6.88 7.84 -2.71
CA PRO A 69 5.72 8.72 -2.82
C PRO A 69 4.37 8.00 -2.79
N LEU A 70 4.29 6.82 -3.43
CA LEU A 70 3.10 5.98 -3.42
C LEU A 70 2.59 5.71 -2.00
N PHE A 71 3.50 5.33 -1.09
CA PHE A 71 3.14 5.00 0.29
C PHE A 71 2.65 6.23 1.07
N ALA A 72 3.18 7.42 0.77
CA ALA A 72 2.73 8.67 1.39
C ALA A 72 1.27 9.00 1.01
N TYR A 73 0.88 8.84 -0.27
CA TYR A 73 -0.49 9.11 -0.72
C TYR A 73 -1.50 8.08 -0.18
N ILE A 74 -1.13 6.79 -0.14
CA ILE A 74 -1.97 5.77 0.49
C ILE A 74 -2.10 6.07 1.99
N GLY A 75 -0.99 6.41 2.66
CA GLY A 75 -0.95 6.77 4.08
C GLY A 75 -1.81 7.99 4.40
N GLN A 76 -1.88 8.97 3.50
CA GLN A 76 -2.79 10.11 3.63
C GLN A 76 -4.26 9.64 3.65
N GLY A 77 -4.63 8.71 2.77
CA GLY A 77 -5.98 8.14 2.76
C GLY A 77 -6.28 7.36 4.04
N VAL A 78 -5.33 6.56 4.54
CA VAL A 78 -5.44 5.82 5.81
C VAL A 78 -5.62 6.78 6.99
N GLU A 79 -4.76 7.81 7.09
CA GLU A 79 -4.77 8.78 8.18
C GLU A 79 -6.07 9.59 8.21
N GLN A 80 -6.49 10.13 7.05
CA GLN A 80 -7.73 10.90 6.95
C GLN A 80 -8.95 10.09 7.37
N GLN A 81 -9.07 8.83 6.91
CA GLN A 81 -10.18 7.98 7.30
C GLN A 81 -10.10 7.60 8.78
N ALA A 82 -8.92 7.24 9.30
CA ALA A 82 -8.74 6.92 10.71
C ALA A 82 -9.12 8.11 11.60
N THR A 83 -8.68 9.32 11.26
CA THR A 83 -9.02 10.56 11.98
C THR A 83 -10.52 10.86 11.92
N ALA A 84 -11.17 10.71 10.77
CA ALA A 84 -12.63 10.89 10.63
C ALA A 84 -13.43 9.93 11.53
N GLU A 85 -12.89 8.73 11.77
CA GLU A 85 -13.46 7.70 12.66
C GLU A 85 -13.02 7.89 14.15
N GLY A 86 -12.28 8.95 14.48
CA GLY A 86 -11.77 9.22 15.84
C GLY A 86 -10.68 8.25 16.29
N ARG A 87 -9.85 7.77 15.39
CA ARG A 87 -8.70 6.88 15.63
C ARG A 87 -7.39 7.61 15.39
N VAL A 88 -6.33 7.10 16.01
CA VAL A 88 -4.96 7.54 15.78
C VAL A 88 -4.28 6.58 14.80
N CYS A 89 -3.60 7.11 13.79
CA CYS A 89 -2.79 6.32 12.88
C CYS A 89 -1.35 6.21 13.41
N LEU A 90 -0.86 4.97 13.58
CA LEU A 90 0.54 4.68 13.90
C LEU A 90 1.24 4.20 12.64
N VAL A 91 2.34 4.85 12.28
CA VAL A 91 3.13 4.48 11.10
C VAL A 91 4.36 3.69 11.52
N CYS A 92 4.55 2.51 10.90
CA CYS A 92 5.70 1.65 11.12
C CYS A 92 6.35 1.29 9.79
N THR A 93 7.67 1.12 9.77
CA THR A 93 8.42 0.75 8.56
C THR A 93 9.20 -0.54 8.78
N HIS A 94 9.16 -1.44 7.78
CA HIS A 94 9.89 -2.71 7.79
C HIS A 94 11.13 -2.72 6.87
N HIS A 95 11.37 -1.67 6.09
CA HIS A 95 12.53 -1.48 5.21
C HIS A 95 12.74 -2.61 4.18
N GLY A 96 11.68 -3.34 3.82
CA GLY A 96 11.74 -4.46 2.90
C GLY A 96 12.11 -5.80 3.56
N ASP A 97 12.26 -5.83 4.88
CA ASP A 97 12.51 -7.04 5.65
C ASP A 97 11.17 -7.71 6.00
N ALA A 98 10.96 -8.93 5.48
CA ALA A 98 9.72 -9.69 5.66
C ALA A 98 9.55 -10.23 7.09
N ASP A 99 10.62 -10.57 7.79
CA ASP A 99 10.54 -11.00 9.19
C ASP A 99 10.19 -9.80 10.07
N ARG A 100 10.77 -8.63 9.79
CA ARG A 100 10.42 -7.38 10.47
C ARG A 100 8.97 -6.97 10.22
N GLU A 101 8.40 -7.22 9.03
CA GLU A 101 6.98 -7.01 8.76
C GLU A 101 6.12 -7.83 9.75
N LEU A 102 6.41 -9.13 9.89
CA LEU A 102 5.69 -10.01 10.80
C LEU A 102 5.84 -9.60 12.28
N GLU A 103 7.05 -9.21 12.70
CA GLU A 103 7.31 -8.70 14.06
C GLU A 103 6.47 -7.46 14.36
N LEU A 104 6.39 -6.51 13.41
CA LEU A 104 5.59 -5.30 13.58
C LEU A 104 4.11 -5.58 13.72
N ILE A 105 3.57 -6.56 12.99
CA ILE A 105 2.17 -6.97 13.12
C ILE A 105 1.91 -7.54 14.52
N GLU A 106 2.81 -8.41 15.02
CA GLU A 106 2.69 -8.97 16.38
C GLU A 106 2.79 -7.86 17.44
N LEU A 107 3.69 -6.90 17.28
CA LEU A 107 3.79 -5.75 18.17
C LEU A 107 2.49 -4.94 18.18
N MET A 108 1.85 -4.72 17.03
CA MET A 108 0.58 -4.01 16.95
C MET A 108 -0.56 -4.80 17.57
N ARG A 109 -0.51 -6.13 17.51
CA ARG A 109 -1.43 -7.01 18.23
C ARG A 109 -1.29 -6.85 19.75
N GLU A 110 -0.04 -6.81 20.26
CA GLU A 110 0.24 -6.54 21.70
C GLU A 110 -0.25 -5.16 22.14
N GLN A 111 -0.12 -4.16 21.24
CA GLN A 111 -0.66 -2.81 21.47
C GLN A 111 -2.18 -2.73 21.29
N GLN A 112 -2.85 -3.84 20.96
CA GLN A 112 -4.31 -3.92 20.76
C GLN A 112 -4.82 -2.91 19.71
N ALA A 113 -4.07 -2.73 18.61
CA ALA A 113 -4.54 -1.94 17.48
C ALA A 113 -5.86 -2.52 16.93
N GLU A 114 -6.83 -1.67 16.59
CA GLU A 114 -8.11 -2.11 16.02
C GLU A 114 -7.93 -2.71 14.62
N ALA A 115 -7.05 -2.11 13.84
CA ALA A 115 -6.69 -2.58 12.51
C ALA A 115 -5.18 -2.45 12.28
N VAL A 116 -4.63 -3.39 11.53
CA VAL A 116 -3.25 -3.40 11.04
C VAL A 116 -3.28 -3.42 9.53
N VAL A 117 -2.98 -2.28 8.90
CA VAL A 117 -2.99 -2.08 7.45
C VAL A 117 -1.58 -2.30 6.91
N LEU A 118 -1.38 -3.38 6.16
CA LEU A 118 -0.14 -3.68 5.45
C LEU A 118 -0.21 -3.15 4.03
N VAL A 119 0.71 -2.27 3.66
CA VAL A 119 0.69 -1.62 2.35
C VAL A 119 1.83 -2.08 1.44
N GLY A 120 1.48 -2.22 0.17
CA GLY A 120 2.39 -2.63 -0.88
C GLY A 120 2.54 -4.15 -0.99
N GLY A 121 3.33 -4.61 -1.95
CA GLY A 121 3.53 -6.03 -2.19
C GLY A 121 4.19 -6.78 -1.03
N GLY A 122 4.02 -8.08 -1.03
CA GLY A 122 4.62 -8.99 -0.04
C GLY A 122 5.21 -10.23 -0.70
N LEU A 123 5.87 -11.07 0.09
CA LEU A 123 6.41 -12.34 -0.39
C LEU A 123 5.30 -13.35 -0.68
N ARG A 124 5.50 -14.16 -1.74
CA ARG A 124 4.59 -15.24 -2.18
C ARG A 124 5.10 -16.64 -1.81
N THR A 125 6.06 -16.76 -0.89
CA THR A 125 6.51 -18.09 -0.48
C THR A 125 5.47 -18.76 0.40
N PRO A 126 5.26 -20.09 0.28
CA PRO A 126 4.27 -20.81 1.09
C PRO A 126 4.47 -20.61 2.59
N GLU A 127 5.73 -20.59 3.04
CA GLU A 127 6.10 -20.41 4.44
C GLU A 127 5.68 -19.05 4.97
N HIS A 128 5.91 -17.97 4.19
CA HIS A 128 5.51 -16.61 4.56
C HIS A 128 3.99 -16.47 4.57
N GLN A 129 3.30 -17.03 3.58
CA GLN A 129 1.83 -17.01 3.51
C GLN A 129 1.19 -17.74 4.69
N GLU A 130 1.71 -18.91 5.08
CA GLU A 130 1.21 -19.66 6.25
C GLU A 130 1.43 -18.88 7.56
N ARG A 131 2.61 -18.29 7.77
CA ARG A 131 2.88 -17.43 8.95
C ARG A 131 1.93 -16.22 8.99
N MET A 132 1.73 -15.56 7.87
CA MET A 132 0.82 -14.43 7.75
C MET A 132 -0.63 -14.83 8.05
N ALA A 133 -1.08 -15.98 7.55
CA ALA A 133 -2.41 -16.51 7.84
C ALA A 133 -2.60 -16.84 9.32
N GLN A 134 -1.57 -17.39 9.99
CA GLN A 134 -1.59 -17.63 11.44
C GLN A 134 -1.71 -16.34 12.23
N ILE A 135 -0.98 -15.31 11.84
CA ILE A 135 -1.03 -13.97 12.45
C ILE A 135 -2.41 -13.34 12.24
N ALA A 136 -2.99 -13.44 11.04
CA ALA A 136 -4.33 -12.94 10.75
C ALA A 136 -5.38 -13.56 11.68
N ARG A 137 -5.35 -14.89 11.85
CA ARG A 137 -6.20 -15.61 12.82
C ARG A 137 -5.96 -15.19 14.27
N SER A 138 -4.72 -14.84 14.60
CA SER A 138 -4.34 -14.39 15.94
C SER A 138 -4.87 -12.99 16.26
N LEU A 139 -4.80 -12.07 15.29
CA LEU A 139 -5.39 -10.74 15.36
C LEU A 139 -6.92 -10.82 15.52
N GLU A 140 -7.59 -11.62 14.69
CA GLU A 140 -9.05 -11.76 14.75
C GLU A 140 -9.54 -12.24 16.13
N ARG A 141 -8.83 -13.19 16.77
CA ARG A 141 -9.16 -13.68 18.12
C ARG A 141 -9.16 -12.59 19.19
N VAL A 142 -8.37 -11.55 19.04
CA VAL A 142 -8.32 -10.43 19.98
C VAL A 142 -9.16 -9.23 19.52
N GLY A 143 -9.96 -9.38 18.47
CA GLY A 143 -10.83 -8.33 17.94
C GLY A 143 -10.12 -7.31 17.05
N SER A 144 -8.85 -7.55 16.69
CA SER A 144 -8.09 -6.76 15.72
C SER A 144 -8.33 -7.25 14.29
N ARG A 145 -7.98 -6.42 13.30
CA ARG A 145 -8.16 -6.75 11.88
C ARG A 145 -6.85 -6.62 11.11
N LEU A 146 -6.53 -7.63 10.32
CA LEU A 146 -5.48 -7.53 9.31
C LEU A 146 -6.10 -7.02 8.01
N VAL A 147 -5.49 -6.00 7.42
CA VAL A 147 -5.87 -5.45 6.12
C VAL A 147 -4.70 -5.54 5.17
N LEU A 148 -4.90 -6.18 4.04
CA LEU A 148 -3.94 -6.25 2.95
C LEU A 148 -4.28 -5.15 1.96
N CYS A 149 -3.43 -4.13 1.88
CA CYS A 149 -3.65 -2.93 1.08
C CYS A 149 -2.67 -2.88 -0.09
N GLY A 150 -3.17 -3.07 -1.31
CA GLY A 150 -2.35 -3.15 -2.53
C GLY A 150 -1.64 -4.49 -2.72
N ARG A 151 -2.09 -5.54 -2.03
CA ARG A 151 -1.59 -6.93 -2.20
C ARG A 151 -2.74 -7.93 -2.21
N PRO A 152 -2.57 -9.09 -2.90
CA PRO A 152 -3.61 -10.11 -3.01
C PRO A 152 -3.87 -10.83 -1.69
N PRO A 153 -4.97 -11.62 -1.60
CA PRO A 153 -5.25 -12.47 -0.45
C PRO A 153 -4.09 -13.42 -0.12
N ILE A 154 -3.92 -13.72 1.17
CA ILE A 154 -2.90 -14.67 1.66
C ILE A 154 -3.31 -16.12 1.35
N GLY A 155 -4.62 -16.39 1.32
CA GLY A 155 -5.22 -17.69 1.07
C GLY A 155 -6.73 -17.64 1.29
N PRO A 156 -7.47 -18.70 0.89
CA PRO A 156 -8.94 -18.68 0.89
C PRO A 156 -9.55 -18.55 2.30
N ASP A 157 -8.86 -19.04 3.33
CA ASP A 157 -9.39 -19.12 4.69
C ASP A 157 -8.69 -18.14 5.68
N ALA A 158 -7.87 -17.23 5.19
CA ALA A 158 -7.22 -16.24 6.04
C ALA A 158 -8.18 -15.08 6.36
N PRO A 159 -8.45 -14.78 7.64
CA PRO A 159 -9.38 -13.73 8.03
C PRO A 159 -8.74 -12.34 7.89
N ALA A 160 -8.52 -11.93 6.63
CA ALA A 160 -7.98 -10.63 6.29
C ALA A 160 -8.93 -9.87 5.37
N THR A 161 -9.06 -8.57 5.58
CA THR A 161 -9.70 -7.67 4.61
C THR A 161 -8.69 -7.36 3.51
N VAL A 162 -9.10 -7.44 2.25
CA VAL A 162 -8.23 -7.19 1.10
C VAL A 162 -8.75 -5.98 0.33
N VAL A 163 -7.91 -4.97 0.17
CA VAL A 163 -8.17 -3.84 -0.72
C VAL A 163 -6.98 -3.73 -1.66
N GLU A 164 -7.19 -4.06 -2.90
CA GLU A 164 -6.11 -4.05 -3.88
C GLU A 164 -6.51 -3.32 -5.16
N TYR A 165 -5.58 -3.14 -6.05
CA TYR A 165 -5.78 -2.62 -7.40
C TYR A 165 -5.22 -3.60 -8.43
N ASP A 166 -5.75 -3.54 -9.64
CA ASP A 166 -5.40 -4.48 -10.70
C ASP A 166 -3.98 -4.23 -11.25
N ASN A 167 -2.99 -4.80 -10.56
CA ASN A 167 -1.58 -4.72 -10.96
C ASN A 167 -1.32 -5.37 -12.32
N GLU A 168 -1.92 -6.53 -12.57
CA GLU A 168 -1.73 -7.27 -13.82
C GLU A 168 -2.43 -6.56 -14.98
N GLY A 169 -3.70 -6.19 -14.81
CA GLY A 169 -4.46 -5.49 -15.84
C GLY A 169 -3.88 -4.12 -16.19
N GLY A 170 -3.40 -3.36 -15.20
CA GLY A 170 -2.72 -2.09 -15.43
C GLY A 170 -1.43 -2.24 -16.24
N ALA A 171 -0.59 -3.23 -15.89
CA ALA A 171 0.64 -3.54 -16.64
C ALA A 171 0.34 -4.07 -18.05
N PHE A 172 -0.69 -4.90 -18.18
CA PHE A 172 -1.20 -5.31 -19.49
C PHE A 172 -1.61 -4.08 -20.31
N ALA A 173 -2.39 -3.17 -19.76
CA ALA A 173 -2.93 -2.03 -20.48
C ALA A 173 -1.84 -1.09 -21.00
N VAL A 174 -0.85 -0.73 -20.19
CA VAL A 174 0.24 0.17 -20.61
C VAL A 174 1.16 -0.51 -21.62
N THR A 175 1.42 -1.80 -21.48
CA THR A 175 2.24 -2.57 -22.43
C THR A 175 1.49 -2.73 -23.75
N ASN A 176 0.21 -3.09 -23.72
CA ASN A 176 -0.65 -3.19 -24.89
C ASN A 176 -0.76 -1.85 -25.64
N TYR A 177 -0.82 -0.73 -24.92
CA TYR A 177 -0.79 0.60 -25.52
C TYR A 177 0.51 0.81 -26.31
N LEU A 178 1.69 0.52 -25.76
CA LEU A 178 2.96 0.63 -26.48
C LEU A 178 3.04 -0.31 -27.69
N LEU A 179 2.56 -1.54 -27.54
CA LEU A 179 2.51 -2.51 -28.67
C LEU A 179 1.57 -2.02 -29.77
N SER A 180 0.46 -1.36 -29.43
CA SER A 180 -0.48 -0.76 -30.38
C SER A 180 0.10 0.43 -31.13
N LEU A 181 1.06 1.16 -30.54
CA LEU A 181 1.84 2.20 -31.22
C LEU A 181 2.85 1.62 -32.22
N GLY A 182 3.06 0.30 -32.25
CA GLY A 182 3.99 -0.36 -33.16
C GLY A 182 5.30 -0.82 -32.51
N HIS A 183 5.52 -0.56 -31.22
CA HIS A 183 6.68 -1.10 -30.53
C HIS A 183 6.66 -2.63 -30.51
N ARG A 184 7.83 -3.26 -30.67
CA ARG A 184 7.99 -4.72 -30.64
C ARG A 184 9.10 -5.17 -29.70
N ARG A 185 10.04 -4.28 -29.40
CA ARG A 185 11.15 -4.49 -28.47
C ARG A 185 11.01 -3.52 -27.32
N ILE A 186 10.28 -3.95 -26.31
CA ILE A 186 9.97 -3.17 -25.11
C ILE A 186 10.76 -3.74 -23.95
N ALA A 187 11.57 -2.92 -23.28
CA ALA A 187 12.26 -3.32 -22.05
C ALA A 187 11.36 -3.12 -20.83
N LEU A 188 11.49 -4.01 -19.84
CA LEU A 188 10.89 -3.87 -18.52
C LEU A 188 12.01 -3.68 -17.49
N VAL A 189 11.96 -2.58 -16.73
CA VAL A 189 13.00 -2.23 -15.74
C VAL A 189 12.39 -2.22 -14.34
N GLY A 190 13.04 -2.91 -13.40
CA GLY A 190 12.65 -3.03 -12.00
C GLY A 190 11.94 -4.35 -11.65
N ALA A 191 11.94 -5.34 -12.52
CA ALA A 191 11.22 -6.62 -12.38
C ALA A 191 12.03 -7.72 -11.65
N ALA A 192 12.73 -7.42 -10.57
CA ALA A 192 13.79 -8.31 -10.06
C ALA A 192 13.36 -9.38 -9.06
N GLU A 193 12.20 -9.32 -8.47
CA GLU A 193 11.84 -10.25 -7.39
C GLU A 193 10.71 -11.21 -7.81
N PRO A 194 11.03 -12.43 -8.28
CA PRO A 194 10.02 -13.37 -8.80
C PRO A 194 9.00 -13.82 -7.74
N ASN A 195 9.31 -13.66 -6.46
CA ASN A 195 8.42 -14.05 -5.35
C ASN A 195 7.72 -12.84 -4.70
N HIS A 196 7.75 -11.67 -5.32
CA HIS A 196 7.09 -10.48 -4.80
C HIS A 196 5.77 -10.25 -5.54
N THR A 197 4.66 -10.09 -4.82
CA THR A 197 3.31 -10.04 -5.40
C THR A 197 3.15 -8.97 -6.49
N THR A 198 3.58 -7.73 -6.22
CA THR A 198 3.46 -6.61 -7.16
C THR A 198 4.31 -6.84 -8.42
N THR A 199 5.58 -7.24 -8.25
CA THR A 199 6.50 -7.45 -9.38
C THR A 199 6.02 -8.57 -10.27
N SER A 200 5.60 -9.70 -9.68
CA SER A 200 5.08 -10.85 -10.43
C SER A 200 3.84 -10.46 -11.23
N ALA A 201 2.85 -9.81 -10.61
CA ALA A 201 1.61 -9.43 -11.29
C ALA A 201 1.86 -8.44 -12.45
N ARG A 202 2.74 -7.45 -12.24
CA ARG A 202 3.09 -6.50 -13.32
C ARG A 202 3.88 -7.18 -14.45
N PHE A 203 4.76 -8.13 -14.13
CA PHE A 203 5.47 -8.94 -15.12
C PHE A 203 4.52 -9.86 -15.89
N ASP A 204 3.55 -10.48 -15.22
CA ASP A 204 2.53 -11.33 -15.84
C ASP A 204 1.68 -10.50 -16.83
N GLY A 205 1.25 -9.29 -16.44
CA GLY A 205 0.53 -8.37 -17.34
C GLY A 205 1.36 -7.96 -18.55
N PHE A 206 2.64 -7.64 -18.34
CA PHE A 206 3.59 -7.32 -19.42
C PHE A 206 3.73 -8.49 -20.40
N THR A 207 3.89 -9.69 -19.90
CA THR A 207 4.04 -10.92 -20.71
C THR A 207 2.76 -11.25 -21.47
N ARG A 208 1.61 -11.16 -20.81
CA ARG A 208 0.30 -11.39 -21.43
C ARG A 208 0.01 -10.40 -22.57
N ALA A 209 0.41 -9.13 -22.42
CA ALA A 209 0.27 -8.15 -23.49
C ALA A 209 1.10 -8.52 -24.72
N HIS A 210 2.36 -8.95 -24.54
CA HIS A 210 3.18 -9.46 -25.65
C HIS A 210 2.52 -10.66 -26.34
N ALA A 211 2.06 -11.64 -25.57
CA ALA A 211 1.38 -12.82 -26.09
C ALA A 211 0.12 -12.46 -26.90
N ALA A 212 -0.66 -11.47 -26.47
CA ALA A 212 -1.84 -10.98 -27.19
C ALA A 212 -1.51 -10.38 -28.56
N HIS A 213 -0.28 -9.91 -28.77
CA HIS A 213 0.24 -9.44 -30.06
C HIS A 213 1.07 -10.50 -30.83
N GLY A 214 1.04 -11.77 -30.38
CA GLY A 214 1.81 -12.86 -31.01
C GLY A 214 3.32 -12.75 -30.79
N LEU A 215 3.75 -12.04 -29.74
CA LEU A 215 5.15 -11.82 -29.40
C LEU A 215 5.51 -12.57 -28.11
N THR A 216 6.79 -12.90 -27.99
CA THR A 216 7.40 -13.41 -26.76
C THR A 216 8.27 -12.33 -26.13
N VAL A 217 8.29 -12.28 -24.80
CA VAL A 217 9.20 -11.39 -24.06
C VAL A 217 10.64 -11.88 -24.25
N ASP A 218 11.51 -10.98 -24.70
CA ASP A 218 12.95 -11.24 -24.76
C ASP A 218 13.54 -11.11 -23.33
N PRO A 219 14.08 -12.19 -22.75
CA PRO A 219 14.68 -12.10 -21.40
C PRO A 219 15.82 -11.07 -21.31
N GLY A 220 16.49 -10.78 -22.41
CA GLY A 220 17.54 -9.75 -22.49
C GLY A 220 17.02 -8.32 -22.31
N LEU A 221 15.70 -8.11 -22.43
CA LEU A 221 15.02 -6.84 -22.23
C LEU A 221 14.36 -6.72 -20.84
N VAL A 222 14.47 -7.74 -20.00
CA VAL A 222 13.96 -7.70 -18.63
C VAL A 222 15.13 -7.43 -17.68
N ALA A 223 15.11 -6.27 -17.06
CA ALA A 223 16.14 -5.86 -16.10
C ALA A 223 15.55 -5.84 -14.67
N GLY A 224 16.21 -6.54 -13.78
CA GLY A 224 15.88 -6.56 -12.36
C GLY A 224 16.11 -5.22 -11.68
N GLY A 225 15.98 -5.20 -10.35
CA GLY A 225 16.32 -4.03 -9.54
C GLY A 225 15.32 -3.75 -8.42
N THR A 226 15.63 -2.74 -7.63
CA THR A 226 14.79 -2.21 -6.56
C THR A 226 13.83 -1.13 -7.06
N PHE A 227 12.81 -0.78 -6.25
CA PHE A 227 11.77 0.20 -6.60
C PHE A 227 12.24 1.66 -6.43
N ASP A 228 13.50 1.95 -6.78
CA ASP A 228 14.08 3.27 -6.63
C ASP A 228 14.65 3.83 -7.95
N ARG A 229 14.86 5.14 -7.95
CA ARG A 229 15.36 5.88 -9.12
C ARG A 229 16.76 5.42 -9.54
N GLU A 230 17.65 5.16 -8.56
CA GLU A 230 19.02 4.76 -8.82
C GLU A 230 19.08 3.39 -9.54
N SER A 231 18.23 2.47 -9.11
CA SER A 231 18.06 1.18 -9.78
C SER A 231 17.60 1.36 -11.24
N GLY A 232 16.56 2.19 -11.46
CA GLY A 232 16.09 2.51 -12.80
C GLY A 232 17.19 3.05 -13.71
N TYR A 233 17.99 3.98 -13.21
CA TYR A 233 19.13 4.55 -13.91
C TYR A 233 20.21 3.49 -14.25
N ARG A 234 20.69 2.74 -13.27
CA ARG A 234 21.74 1.74 -13.46
C ARG A 234 21.33 0.64 -14.41
N GLN A 235 20.12 0.11 -14.27
CA GLN A 235 19.62 -0.98 -15.13
C GLN A 235 19.43 -0.52 -16.57
N THR A 236 18.98 0.70 -16.78
CA THR A 236 18.86 1.26 -18.13
C THR A 236 20.24 1.47 -18.78
N LYS A 237 21.23 1.97 -18.03
CA LYS A 237 22.61 2.04 -18.55
C LYS A 237 23.14 0.67 -18.96
N ALA A 238 22.90 -0.36 -18.15
CA ALA A 238 23.29 -1.73 -18.50
C ALA A 238 22.59 -2.27 -19.75
N LEU A 239 21.32 -1.91 -19.98
CA LEU A 239 20.59 -2.26 -21.19
C LEU A 239 21.16 -1.53 -22.42
N LEU A 240 21.56 -0.27 -22.30
CA LEU A 240 22.12 0.53 -23.38
C LEU A 240 23.52 0.06 -23.81
N THR A 241 24.30 -0.62 -22.94
CA THR A 241 25.58 -1.21 -23.32
C THR A 241 25.43 -2.46 -24.20
N ARG A 242 24.22 -3.01 -24.28
CA ARG A 242 23.89 -4.14 -25.14
C ARG A 242 23.15 -3.61 -26.38
N ASP A 243 23.44 -4.10 -27.54
CA ASP A 243 22.66 -3.75 -28.75
C ASP A 243 21.30 -4.47 -28.71
N THR A 244 20.43 -4.01 -27.80
CA THR A 244 19.12 -4.64 -27.58
C THR A 244 18.09 -4.27 -28.64
N GLY A 245 18.31 -3.19 -29.38
CA GLY A 245 17.34 -2.66 -30.34
C GLY A 245 16.01 -2.24 -29.69
N MET A 246 15.98 -1.98 -28.35
CA MET A 246 14.77 -1.55 -27.66
C MET A 246 14.28 -0.20 -28.21
N THR A 247 12.97 -0.06 -28.33
CA THR A 247 12.32 1.16 -28.79
C THR A 247 11.41 1.78 -27.73
N ALA A 248 11.11 1.03 -26.67
CA ALA A 248 10.36 1.52 -25.51
C ALA A 248 10.86 0.87 -24.22
N VAL A 249 10.63 1.53 -23.11
CA VAL A 249 10.91 1.05 -21.76
C VAL A 249 9.69 1.25 -20.88
N VAL A 250 9.30 0.20 -20.14
CA VAL A 250 8.34 0.28 -19.05
C VAL A 250 9.13 0.21 -17.74
N GLY A 251 9.10 1.27 -16.95
CA GLY A 251 9.54 1.24 -15.56
C GLY A 251 8.46 0.60 -14.69
N ILE A 252 8.86 -0.29 -13.79
CA ILE A 252 7.92 -1.00 -12.89
C ILE A 252 7.13 -0.01 -11.99
N THR A 253 7.68 1.19 -11.75
CA THR A 253 7.05 2.33 -11.07
C THR A 253 7.47 3.64 -11.74
N ASP A 254 6.79 4.75 -11.46
CA ASP A 254 7.16 6.08 -11.95
C ASP A 254 8.53 6.52 -11.43
N ILE A 255 8.87 6.14 -10.20
CA ILE A 255 10.19 6.43 -9.62
C ILE A 255 11.30 5.70 -10.39
N VAL A 256 11.11 4.43 -10.73
CA VAL A 256 12.05 3.69 -11.59
C VAL A 256 12.10 4.32 -12.99
N ALA A 257 10.96 4.67 -13.58
CA ALA A 257 10.89 5.35 -14.87
C ALA A 257 11.61 6.70 -14.88
N SER A 258 11.61 7.45 -13.77
CA SER A 258 12.39 8.69 -13.64
C SER A 258 13.90 8.45 -13.74
N GLY A 259 14.37 7.31 -13.23
CA GLY A 259 15.75 6.85 -13.39
C GLY A 259 16.07 6.43 -14.84
N VAL A 260 15.09 5.76 -15.50
CA VAL A 260 15.17 5.43 -16.93
C VAL A 260 15.37 6.70 -17.76
N LEU A 261 14.51 7.71 -17.55
CA LEU A 261 14.61 9.01 -18.24
C LEU A 261 15.98 9.66 -18.06
N ALA A 262 16.51 9.64 -16.84
CA ALA A 262 17.85 10.21 -16.55
C ALA A 262 18.97 9.47 -17.31
N ALA A 263 18.93 8.14 -17.38
CA ALA A 263 19.92 7.35 -18.11
C ALA A 263 19.86 7.57 -19.62
N LEU A 264 18.64 7.67 -20.19
CA LEU A 264 18.43 7.95 -21.61
C LEU A 264 18.93 9.37 -21.96
N HIS A 265 18.61 10.35 -21.13
CA HIS A 265 19.08 11.73 -21.31
C HIS A 265 20.63 11.82 -21.30
N GLU A 266 21.29 11.17 -20.35
CA GLU A 266 22.76 11.12 -20.28
C GLU A 266 23.37 10.43 -21.53
N ALA A 267 22.67 9.44 -22.07
CA ALA A 267 23.08 8.77 -23.31
C ALA A 267 22.81 9.60 -24.59
N GLY A 268 22.23 10.80 -24.48
CA GLY A 268 21.88 11.65 -25.61
C GLY A 268 20.64 11.18 -26.37
N LEU A 269 19.85 10.26 -25.82
CA LEU A 269 18.62 9.73 -26.42
C LEU A 269 17.42 10.58 -26.00
N ARG A 270 16.61 10.96 -27.01
CA ARG A 270 15.41 11.77 -26.80
C ARG A 270 14.21 10.90 -26.51
N VAL A 271 13.41 11.34 -25.55
CA VAL A 271 12.13 10.73 -25.20
C VAL A 271 11.04 11.71 -25.61
N PRO A 272 10.05 11.32 -26.41
CA PRO A 272 9.79 9.95 -26.91
C PRO A 272 10.43 9.62 -28.28
N GLU A 273 11.15 10.54 -28.94
CA GLU A 273 11.53 10.45 -30.36
C GLU A 273 12.46 9.28 -30.68
N ASP A 274 13.37 8.93 -29.80
CA ASP A 274 14.31 7.84 -29.98
C ASP A 274 13.87 6.59 -29.19
N ILE A 275 13.37 6.77 -27.95
CA ILE A 275 12.83 5.71 -27.08
C ILE A 275 11.62 6.22 -26.32
N SER A 276 10.51 5.50 -26.38
CA SER A 276 9.34 5.75 -25.53
C SER A 276 9.55 5.25 -24.10
N VAL A 277 9.01 5.97 -23.10
CA VAL A 277 9.08 5.56 -21.70
C VAL A 277 7.68 5.61 -21.08
N ALA A 278 7.30 4.54 -20.38
CA ALA A 278 6.09 4.51 -19.56
C ALA A 278 6.45 4.08 -18.13
N GLY A 279 5.62 4.50 -17.18
CA GLY A 279 5.74 4.18 -15.76
C GLY A 279 4.50 3.45 -15.22
N TYR A 280 4.41 3.42 -13.91
CA TYR A 280 3.28 2.87 -13.16
C TYR A 280 3.18 3.64 -11.83
N ASP A 281 2.01 3.88 -11.33
CA ASP A 281 1.56 4.49 -10.08
C ASP A 281 0.83 5.84 -10.29
N ASP A 282 1.19 6.64 -11.30
CA ASP A 282 0.68 8.01 -11.56
C ASP A 282 0.85 8.94 -10.36
N ILE A 283 2.04 8.92 -9.76
CA ILE A 283 2.38 9.89 -8.71
C ILE A 283 2.46 11.32 -9.32
N PRO A 284 2.16 12.40 -8.56
CA PRO A 284 2.19 13.77 -9.08
C PRO A 284 3.45 14.14 -9.84
N LEU A 285 4.62 13.64 -9.40
CA LEU A 285 5.89 13.85 -10.09
C LEU A 285 5.85 13.42 -11.56
N SER A 286 5.07 12.39 -11.92
CA SER A 286 4.98 11.89 -13.30
C SER A 286 4.49 12.94 -14.29
N ALA A 287 3.66 13.89 -13.86
CA ALA A 287 3.18 15.00 -14.67
C ALA A 287 4.23 16.11 -14.83
N ASP A 288 5.13 16.25 -13.86
CA ASP A 288 6.16 17.32 -13.81
C ASP A 288 7.48 16.91 -14.45
N LEU A 289 7.65 15.62 -14.81
CA LEU A 289 8.82 15.14 -15.53
C LEU A 289 8.90 15.76 -16.94
N SER A 290 10.08 15.82 -17.51
CA SER A 290 10.30 16.29 -18.88
C SER A 290 10.97 15.20 -19.73
N PRO A 291 10.19 14.59 -20.66
CA PRO A 291 8.77 14.80 -20.93
C PRO A 291 7.85 14.28 -19.83
N ALA A 292 6.62 14.81 -19.70
CA ALA A 292 5.61 14.31 -18.78
C ALA A 292 5.33 12.81 -19.06
N LEU A 293 5.36 11.98 -18.01
CA LEU A 293 5.41 10.53 -18.10
C LEU A 293 4.03 9.90 -18.34
N THR A 294 3.90 9.12 -19.40
CA THR A 294 2.80 8.16 -19.59
C THR A 294 2.90 7.08 -18.52
N THR A 295 1.80 6.79 -17.82
CA THR A 295 1.82 5.89 -16.66
C THR A 295 0.48 5.21 -16.43
N VAL A 296 0.40 4.32 -15.44
CA VAL A 296 -0.84 3.70 -14.98
C VAL A 296 -1.28 4.37 -13.69
N HIS A 297 -2.51 4.90 -13.68
CA HIS A 297 -3.12 5.51 -12.50
C HIS A 297 -3.58 4.45 -11.50
N ILE A 298 -3.25 4.65 -10.24
CA ILE A 298 -3.75 3.93 -9.07
C ILE A 298 -4.50 4.93 -8.19
N PRO A 299 -5.71 4.64 -7.70
CA PRO A 299 -6.45 5.52 -6.80
C PRO A 299 -5.91 5.45 -5.36
N HIS A 300 -4.72 6.01 -5.11
CA HIS A 300 -3.93 5.87 -3.89
C HIS A 300 -4.69 6.20 -2.61
N GLU A 301 -5.28 7.41 -2.53
CA GLU A 301 -6.00 7.85 -1.33
C GLU A 301 -7.25 6.99 -1.08
N GLU A 302 -7.99 6.63 -2.13
CA GLU A 302 -9.18 5.79 -2.00
C GLU A 302 -8.80 4.37 -1.57
N LEU A 303 -7.65 3.86 -2.00
CA LEU A 303 -7.10 2.58 -1.53
C LEU A 303 -6.91 2.61 -0.01
N GLY A 304 -6.28 3.68 0.50
CA GLY A 304 -6.06 3.87 1.94
C GLY A 304 -7.36 4.07 2.72
N ARG A 305 -8.27 4.91 2.22
CA ARG A 305 -9.59 5.15 2.86
C ARG A 305 -10.41 3.86 2.94
N SER A 306 -10.49 3.12 1.83
CA SER A 306 -11.22 1.86 1.77
C SER A 306 -10.66 0.82 2.71
N ALA A 307 -9.33 0.74 2.86
CA ALA A 307 -8.68 -0.16 3.79
C ALA A 307 -9.15 0.07 5.24
N VAL A 308 -9.18 1.32 5.70
CA VAL A 308 -9.64 1.65 7.05
C VAL A 308 -11.15 1.46 7.19
N ARG A 309 -11.94 1.92 6.23
CA ARG A 309 -13.41 1.81 6.25
C ARG A 309 -13.87 0.36 6.37
N LEU A 310 -13.36 -0.52 5.52
CA LEU A 310 -13.71 -1.95 5.53
C LEU A 310 -13.24 -2.66 6.80
N ALA A 311 -12.09 -2.26 7.36
CA ALA A 311 -11.60 -2.84 8.61
C ALA A 311 -12.47 -2.48 9.81
N LEU A 312 -12.92 -1.21 9.91
CA LEU A 312 -13.66 -0.70 11.06
C LEU A 312 -15.16 -1.00 10.99
N HIS A 313 -15.74 -1.14 9.79
CA HIS A 313 -17.18 -1.36 9.57
C HIS A 313 -17.47 -2.73 8.96
N ARG A 314 -16.75 -3.77 9.42
CA ARG A 314 -16.88 -5.13 8.88
C ARG A 314 -18.32 -5.67 8.84
N ASP A 315 -19.10 -5.36 9.86
CA ASP A 315 -20.48 -5.89 9.98
C ASP A 315 -21.41 -5.32 8.89
N ASP A 316 -21.12 -4.09 8.43
CA ASP A 316 -21.84 -3.44 7.33
C ASP A 316 -21.42 -4.00 5.96
N TYR A 317 -20.21 -4.58 5.86
CA TYR A 317 -19.58 -5.11 4.64
C TYR A 317 -19.24 -6.59 4.74
N ALA A 318 -20.03 -7.37 5.47
CA ALA A 318 -19.71 -8.78 5.80
C ALA A 318 -19.50 -9.68 4.56
N GLN A 319 -20.03 -9.31 3.39
CA GLN A 319 -19.87 -10.03 2.12
C GLN A 319 -18.72 -9.48 1.25
N ASP A 320 -18.22 -8.27 1.54
CA ASP A 320 -17.24 -7.55 0.71
C ASP A 320 -15.88 -7.45 1.42
N GLN A 321 -15.30 -8.59 1.79
CA GLN A 321 -13.96 -8.61 2.41
C GLN A 321 -12.81 -8.45 1.39
N HIS A 322 -13.12 -8.39 0.10
CA HIS A 322 -12.16 -8.22 -0.98
C HIS A 322 -12.66 -7.15 -1.96
N LEU A 323 -12.02 -6.00 -1.96
CA LEU A 323 -12.27 -4.88 -2.87
C LEU A 323 -11.13 -4.74 -3.88
N MET A 324 -11.45 -4.82 -5.15
CA MET A 324 -10.53 -4.54 -6.26
C MET A 324 -10.84 -3.17 -6.84
N LEU A 325 -9.88 -2.23 -6.77
CA LEU A 325 -9.99 -0.91 -7.39
C LEU A 325 -9.43 -0.95 -8.82
N GLY A 326 -10.11 -0.26 -9.72
CA GLY A 326 -9.70 -0.19 -11.13
C GLY A 326 -8.46 0.68 -11.34
N THR A 327 -7.70 0.34 -12.38
CA THR A 327 -6.56 1.11 -12.89
C THR A 327 -6.82 1.55 -14.34
N HIS A 328 -6.11 2.58 -14.80
CA HIS A 328 -6.19 3.01 -16.20
C HIS A 328 -4.88 3.69 -16.65
N VAL A 329 -4.64 3.68 -17.95
CA VAL A 329 -3.46 4.34 -18.54
C VAL A 329 -3.71 5.84 -18.67
N VAL A 330 -2.79 6.63 -18.17
CA VAL A 330 -2.72 8.09 -18.34
C VAL A 330 -1.67 8.41 -19.39
N ILE A 331 -2.12 8.72 -20.60
CA ILE A 331 -1.24 9.02 -21.72
C ILE A 331 -0.74 10.48 -21.60
N ARG A 332 0.58 10.65 -21.64
CA ARG A 332 1.25 11.96 -21.61
C ARG A 332 2.23 12.09 -22.78
N LYS A 333 3.37 12.75 -22.57
CA LYS A 333 4.31 13.15 -23.65
C LYS A 333 5.51 12.23 -23.83
N SER A 334 5.67 11.19 -23.00
CA SER A 334 6.85 10.31 -23.00
C SER A 334 6.74 9.10 -23.95
N THR A 335 5.67 9.00 -24.72
CA THR A 335 5.42 7.89 -25.65
C THR A 335 5.01 8.38 -27.02
N ALA A 336 5.53 7.74 -28.09
CA ALA A 336 5.20 7.97 -29.50
C ALA A 336 5.40 6.68 -30.29
N PRO A 337 4.91 6.55 -31.53
CA PRO A 337 5.28 5.43 -32.39
C PRO A 337 6.80 5.28 -32.56
N PRO A 338 7.33 4.04 -32.68
CA PRO A 338 8.76 3.84 -32.90
C PRO A 338 9.20 4.47 -34.21
N ARG A 339 10.43 4.98 -34.25
CA ARG A 339 11.02 5.43 -35.49
C ARG A 339 11.09 4.28 -36.48
N GLU A 340 10.68 4.51 -37.73
CA GLU A 340 11.01 3.63 -38.84
C GLU A 340 12.54 3.59 -39.01
N ARG A 341 13.15 2.41 -38.86
CA ARG A 341 14.59 2.19 -39.09
C ARG A 341 14.82 1.70 -40.50
#